data_03b0e0d9952096885e1a8d17abade2fa
#
_entry.id   03b0e0d9952096885e1a8d17abade2fa
#
_cell.length_a   1.000
_cell.length_b   1.000
_cell.length_c   1.000
_cell.angle_alpha   90.00
_cell.angle_beta   90.00
_cell.angle_gamma   90.00
#
_symmetry.space_group_name_H-M   'P 1'
#
loop_
_entity.id
_entity.type
_entity.pdbx_description
1 polymer ?
#
loop_
_entity_poly.entity_id
_entity_poly.type
_entity_poly.pdbx_seq_one_letter_code
_entity_poly.pdbx_strand_id
1 'polypeptide(L)'
;LASHPNITLVQQKEAPAEPENRIGTKNHRSNALRVPYAGGRAYDGTGVVVGHGDDGDIQVHIDFQGRVLANKSSPSYGAHGDHVAGTIFGAGNLDPDGEGQAPGAQLVYYDYPDNLNDVDADYSNYDVRITASSYSNGCNAGYTAFTRQMDEDAIQNYSLTHVFSAGNNGTANCNYGAGGGWGNITGGHKQGKNVIATANVTGADLIAGSSSRGPAHDGRIKPDIAALGTDVYSCLSPNDYRSITGTSMACPGIAGVMAQLYDAYMQNNGGAEPAGGLMKAFLTNNADDLGNPGPDFKYGYGRANGLRAAKAIENGWFITDTISQNQTDTVSIVVPAGLGELRVMLHWTDPQALVNAGTALVNNLNATLVLDAQSWNPWALNPTANATALNANAVRAVDSLNNSEQFTLNNPSGGTYKVIVNGASIPSGPQTYWVTWTLVEQDIELTYPVGGEILPAGTTIPVRWDAPEGTGTFSLEYSNNGGAWTVFSTANANARQATFAVP
;
A
#
# COMPACT_ATOMS: atom_id res chain seq x y z
N LEU A 1 40.09 29.15 13.11
CA LEU A 1 40.50 27.73 13.13
C LEU A 1 41.47 27.42 11.99
N ALA A 2 41.20 27.86 10.76
CA ALA A 2 42.05 27.56 9.61
C ALA A 2 43.51 28.09 9.70
N SER A 3 43.80 29.03 10.57
CA SER A 3 45.15 29.56 10.82
C SER A 3 45.91 28.87 11.98
N HIS A 4 45.33 27.83 12.60
CA HIS A 4 45.99 27.13 13.70
C HIS A 4 47.02 26.11 13.14
N PRO A 5 48.28 26.09 13.61
CA PRO A 5 49.36 25.31 12.98
C PRO A 5 49.11 23.76 13.03
N ASN A 6 48.23 23.27 13.88
CA ASN A 6 47.92 21.84 14.01
C ASN A 6 46.60 21.46 13.31
N ILE A 7 46.00 22.38 12.55
CA ILE A 7 44.76 22.12 11.80
C ILE A 7 45.11 22.06 10.31
N THR A 8 45.03 20.89 9.72
CA THR A 8 45.38 20.64 8.32
C THR A 8 44.18 20.80 7.37
N LEU A 9 42.95 20.76 7.90
CA LEU A 9 41.73 20.91 7.12
C LEU A 9 40.63 21.52 8.01
N VAL A 10 39.95 22.53 7.48
CA VAL A 10 38.70 23.05 8.01
C VAL A 10 37.66 22.94 6.89
N GLN A 11 36.68 22.10 7.07
CA GLN A 11 35.58 21.90 6.14
C GLN A 11 34.28 22.35 6.81
N GLN A 12 33.43 23.00 6.04
CA GLN A 12 32.07 23.27 6.50
C GLN A 12 31.38 21.92 6.68
N LYS A 13 30.75 21.69 7.83
CA LYS A 13 29.94 20.51 8.06
C LYS A 13 28.83 20.50 7.00
N GLU A 14 28.75 19.42 6.25
CA GLU A 14 27.61 19.22 5.34
C GLU A 14 26.32 19.31 6.14
N ALA A 15 25.25 19.79 5.51
CA ALA A 15 23.93 19.72 6.12
C ALA A 15 23.67 18.27 6.57
N PRO A 16 23.07 18.05 7.74
CA PRO A 16 22.68 16.70 8.12
C PRO A 16 21.89 16.08 6.97
N ALA A 17 22.22 14.83 6.59
CA ALA A 17 21.39 14.09 5.66
C ALA A 17 19.97 14.08 6.22
N GLU A 18 18.99 14.50 5.43
CA GLU A 18 17.60 14.43 5.84
C GLU A 18 17.15 12.97 5.78
N PRO A 19 16.62 12.40 6.86
CA PRO A 19 16.26 11.00 6.94
C PRO A 19 14.99 10.70 6.12
N GLU A 20 15.05 9.74 5.22
CA GLU A 20 14.01 9.54 4.22
C GLU A 20 13.06 8.36 4.49
N ASN A 21 13.39 7.37 5.33
CA ASN A 21 12.40 6.37 5.76
C ASN A 21 11.35 6.96 6.70
N ARG A 22 11.70 7.96 7.47
CA ARG A 22 10.73 8.84 8.14
C ARG A 22 9.70 9.43 7.19
N ILE A 23 10.08 9.70 5.93
CA ILE A 23 9.15 10.15 4.89
C ILE A 23 8.22 9.00 4.51
N GLY A 24 8.72 7.76 4.40
CA GLY A 24 7.92 6.57 4.07
C GLY A 24 6.82 6.30 5.09
N THR A 25 7.17 6.23 6.36
CA THR A 25 6.17 5.99 7.42
C THR A 25 5.10 7.08 7.48
N LYS A 26 5.49 8.34 7.31
CA LYS A 26 4.56 9.49 7.26
C LYS A 26 3.73 9.49 5.99
N ASN A 27 4.33 9.12 4.87
CA ASN A 27 3.65 9.08 3.58
C ASN A 27 2.53 8.05 3.57
N HIS A 28 2.77 6.87 4.17
CA HIS A 28 1.78 5.79 4.28
C HIS A 28 0.88 5.93 5.51
N ARG A 29 1.09 6.92 6.40
CA ARG A 29 0.41 7.10 7.71
C ARG A 29 0.68 5.95 8.69
N SER A 30 1.67 5.10 8.45
CA SER A 30 2.04 4.03 9.38
C SER A 30 2.58 4.56 10.71
N ASN A 31 3.22 5.73 10.71
CA ASN A 31 3.59 6.44 11.93
C ASN A 31 2.39 6.70 12.86
N ALA A 32 1.22 7.03 12.31
CA ALA A 32 0.01 7.30 13.08
C ALA A 32 -0.64 6.02 13.64
N LEU A 33 -0.30 4.85 13.09
CA LEU A 33 -0.81 3.55 13.56
C LEU A 33 -0.09 3.04 14.80
N ARG A 34 1.21 3.30 14.91
CA ARG A 34 2.07 2.74 15.96
C ARG A 34 2.30 3.64 17.17
N VAL A 35 1.53 4.71 17.34
CA VAL A 35 1.66 5.62 18.48
C VAL A 35 1.28 4.91 19.77
N PRO A 36 2.23 4.68 20.72
CA PRO A 36 1.97 3.90 21.93
C PRO A 36 1.42 4.74 23.09
N TYR A 37 1.20 6.03 22.88
CA TYR A 37 0.72 6.96 23.92
C TYR A 37 -0.78 6.82 24.16
N ALA A 38 -1.27 7.36 25.28
CA ALA A 38 -2.69 7.37 25.59
C ALA A 38 -3.50 8.01 24.45
N GLY A 39 -4.42 7.26 23.90
CA GLY A 39 -5.20 7.62 22.71
C GLY A 39 -4.56 7.27 21.36
N GLY A 40 -3.30 6.74 21.35
CA GLY A 40 -2.69 6.15 20.17
C GLY A 40 -3.20 4.73 19.91
N ARG A 41 -2.93 4.22 18.71
CA ARG A 41 -3.44 2.91 18.24
C ARG A 41 -2.55 1.73 18.62
N ALA A 42 -1.24 1.94 18.68
CA ALA A 42 -0.24 0.91 18.99
C ALA A 42 -0.29 -0.33 18.04
N TYR A 43 -0.68 -0.13 16.77
CA TYR A 43 -0.58 -1.17 15.74
C TYR A 43 0.80 -1.10 15.11
N ASP A 44 1.71 -1.92 15.56
CA ASP A 44 3.11 -1.96 15.10
C ASP A 44 3.48 -3.24 14.33
N GLY A 45 2.48 -4.09 14.05
CA GLY A 45 2.64 -5.38 13.40
C GLY A 45 2.93 -6.53 14.36
N THR A 46 2.81 -6.32 15.67
CA THR A 46 3.01 -7.39 16.66
C THR A 46 2.07 -8.57 16.38
N GLY A 47 2.63 -9.78 16.41
CA GLY A 47 1.90 -11.02 16.12
C GLY A 47 1.75 -11.35 14.63
N VAL A 48 2.37 -10.57 13.74
CA VAL A 48 2.33 -10.82 12.29
C VAL A 48 3.70 -11.27 11.78
N VAL A 49 3.72 -12.34 10.98
CA VAL A 49 4.95 -12.87 10.36
C VAL A 49 4.93 -12.60 8.87
N VAL A 50 6.03 -12.05 8.36
CA VAL A 50 6.26 -11.79 6.94
C VAL A 50 7.26 -12.79 6.39
N GLY A 51 6.91 -13.53 5.33
CA GLY A 51 7.80 -14.38 4.54
C GLY A 51 8.48 -13.55 3.46
N HIS A 52 9.73 -13.14 3.68
CA HIS A 52 10.44 -12.26 2.76
C HIS A 52 11.46 -13.01 1.91
N GLY A 53 11.42 -12.83 0.60
CA GLY A 53 12.40 -13.37 -0.34
C GLY A 53 13.14 -12.26 -1.09
N ASP A 54 14.47 -12.26 -0.97
CA ASP A 54 15.32 -11.27 -1.62
C ASP A 54 16.71 -11.84 -2.01
N ASP A 55 17.73 -11.00 -2.21
CA ASP A 55 19.06 -11.40 -2.61
C ASP A 55 19.92 -11.83 -1.41
N GLY A 56 20.36 -13.08 -1.40
CA GLY A 56 21.35 -13.59 -0.44
C GLY A 56 20.92 -13.55 1.02
N ASP A 57 21.90 -13.63 1.91
CA ASP A 57 21.72 -13.75 3.35
C ASP A 57 21.39 -12.40 4.00
N ILE A 58 20.35 -12.37 4.84
CA ILE A 58 20.08 -11.23 5.71
C ILE A 58 21.12 -11.22 6.84
N GLN A 59 21.93 -10.18 6.89
CA GLN A 59 23.02 -10.08 7.84
C GLN A 59 22.54 -9.60 9.21
N VAL A 60 23.45 -9.69 10.19
CA VAL A 60 23.17 -9.24 11.55
C VAL A 60 23.06 -7.73 11.57
N HIS A 61 21.86 -7.22 11.83
CA HIS A 61 21.59 -5.83 12.13
C HIS A 61 20.86 -5.72 13.47
N ILE A 62 21.24 -4.76 14.31
CA ILE A 62 20.62 -4.60 15.63
C ILE A 62 19.11 -4.39 15.56
N ASP A 63 18.63 -3.80 14.45
CA ASP A 63 17.20 -3.57 14.21
C ASP A 63 16.41 -4.84 13.92
N PHE A 64 17.08 -5.95 13.64
CA PHE A 64 16.44 -7.24 13.36
C PHE A 64 16.44 -8.16 14.56
N GLN A 65 17.18 -7.81 15.63
CA GLN A 65 17.45 -8.67 16.76
C GLN A 65 16.16 -9.21 17.40
N GLY A 66 16.08 -10.53 17.52
CA GLY A 66 14.99 -11.25 18.18
C GLY A 66 13.70 -11.37 17.35
N ARG A 67 13.69 -10.88 16.10
CA ARG A 67 12.48 -10.90 15.25
C ARG A 67 12.62 -11.64 13.92
N VAL A 68 13.79 -12.20 13.62
CA VAL A 68 13.97 -13.16 12.52
C VAL A 68 13.74 -14.56 13.07
N LEU A 69 12.60 -15.18 12.71
CA LEU A 69 12.21 -16.52 13.18
C LEU A 69 13.01 -17.62 12.51
N ALA A 70 13.28 -17.47 11.22
CA ALA A 70 14.12 -18.36 10.45
C ALA A 70 14.80 -17.58 9.31
N ASN A 71 16.09 -17.87 9.11
CA ASN A 71 16.84 -17.45 7.93
C ASN A 71 17.16 -18.70 7.11
N LYS A 72 16.52 -18.84 5.97
CA LYS A 72 16.63 -20.00 5.06
C LYS A 72 17.37 -19.63 3.77
N SER A 73 17.99 -18.44 3.70
CA SER A 73 18.78 -18.01 2.57
C SER A 73 20.12 -18.71 2.47
N SER A 74 20.72 -18.66 1.29
CA SER A 74 22.09 -19.06 1.07
C SER A 74 23.07 -18.12 1.81
N PRO A 75 24.28 -18.56 2.16
CA PRO A 75 25.23 -17.73 2.91
C PRO A 75 25.88 -16.60 2.09
N SER A 76 25.36 -16.26 0.93
CA SER A 76 25.83 -15.16 0.10
C SER A 76 25.19 -13.85 0.57
N TYR A 77 26.00 -12.84 0.87
CA TYR A 77 25.50 -11.54 1.28
C TYR A 77 24.80 -10.78 0.15
N GLY A 78 23.61 -10.23 0.45
CA GLY A 78 22.84 -9.37 -0.43
C GLY A 78 22.36 -8.11 0.29
N ALA A 79 22.96 -6.96 -0.01
CA ALA A 79 22.63 -5.68 0.63
C ALA A 79 21.19 -5.20 0.37
N HIS A 80 20.59 -5.65 -0.74
CA HIS A 80 19.23 -5.28 -1.10
C HIS A 80 18.22 -5.93 -0.15
N GLY A 81 18.42 -7.19 0.23
CA GLY A 81 17.58 -7.91 1.17
C GLY A 81 17.56 -7.29 2.57
N ASP A 82 18.72 -6.84 3.10
CA ASP A 82 18.80 -6.11 4.36
C ASP A 82 17.96 -4.83 4.31
N HIS A 83 18.06 -4.08 3.22
CA HIS A 83 17.33 -2.82 3.07
C HIS A 83 15.81 -3.02 2.96
N VAL A 84 15.38 -4.03 2.21
CA VAL A 84 13.96 -4.39 2.09
C VAL A 84 13.42 -4.88 3.43
N ALA A 85 14.13 -5.77 4.12
CA ALA A 85 13.76 -6.23 5.46
C ALA A 85 13.64 -5.07 6.46
N GLY A 86 14.63 -4.17 6.49
CA GLY A 86 14.59 -2.97 7.35
C GLY A 86 13.40 -2.07 7.06
N THR A 87 13.02 -1.92 5.80
CA THR A 87 11.84 -1.13 5.41
C THR A 87 10.53 -1.76 5.92
N ILE A 88 10.45 -3.10 6.01
CA ILE A 88 9.29 -3.77 6.62
C ILE A 88 9.29 -3.55 8.13
N PHE A 89 10.35 -3.98 8.84
CA PHE A 89 10.33 -4.21 10.28
C PHE A 89 11.54 -3.69 11.07
N GLY A 90 12.42 -2.87 10.46
CA GLY A 90 13.54 -2.25 11.17
C GLY A 90 13.08 -1.55 12.46
N ALA A 91 13.81 -1.76 13.56
CA ALA A 91 13.42 -1.20 14.87
C ALA A 91 13.91 0.23 15.09
N GLY A 92 14.80 0.75 14.23
CA GLY A 92 15.36 2.10 14.38
C GLY A 92 16.25 2.25 15.62
N ASN A 93 16.91 1.18 16.07
CA ASN A 93 17.64 1.16 17.34
C ASN A 93 18.89 2.06 17.36
N LEU A 94 19.59 2.17 16.24
CA LEU A 94 20.75 3.05 16.09
C LEU A 94 20.37 4.40 15.48
N ASP A 95 19.43 4.37 14.55
CA ASP A 95 18.92 5.57 13.92
C ASP A 95 17.39 5.44 13.79
N PRO A 96 16.63 6.21 14.59
CA PRO A 96 15.15 6.20 14.53
C PRO A 96 14.59 6.55 13.16
N ASP A 97 15.38 7.19 12.30
CA ASP A 97 14.98 7.55 10.96
C ASP A 97 15.01 6.33 10.00
N GLY A 98 15.73 5.27 10.37
CA GLY A 98 15.73 3.97 9.69
C GLY A 98 14.62 3.02 10.13
N GLU A 99 13.74 3.42 11.05
CA GLU A 99 12.65 2.56 11.54
C GLU A 99 11.68 2.18 10.43
N GLY A 100 11.37 0.87 10.32
CA GLY A 100 10.46 0.31 9.33
C GLY A 100 8.99 0.66 9.58
N GLN A 101 8.11 0.17 8.70
CA GLN A 101 6.68 0.45 8.81
C GLN A 101 6.07 -0.28 10.02
N ALA A 102 6.46 -1.55 10.25
CA ALA A 102 5.92 -2.46 11.26
C ALA A 102 7.02 -3.01 12.17
N PRO A 103 7.58 -2.19 13.09
CA PRO A 103 8.71 -2.60 13.92
C PRO A 103 8.40 -3.72 14.91
N GLY A 104 7.14 -4.08 15.15
CA GLY A 104 6.73 -5.23 15.95
C GLY A 104 6.60 -6.54 15.17
N ALA A 105 6.62 -6.52 13.84
CA ALA A 105 6.48 -7.70 13.00
C ALA A 105 7.70 -8.65 13.08
N GLN A 106 7.49 -9.90 12.70
CA GLN A 106 8.52 -10.94 12.63
C GLN A 106 8.75 -11.38 11.19
N LEU A 107 9.90 -12.02 10.91
CA LEU A 107 10.34 -12.36 9.58
C LEU A 107 10.77 -13.83 9.47
N VAL A 108 10.39 -14.46 8.36
CA VAL A 108 11.05 -15.65 7.81
C VAL A 108 11.71 -15.24 6.50
N TYR A 109 13.00 -15.47 6.34
CA TYR A 109 13.78 -14.95 5.21
C TYR A 109 14.29 -16.06 4.30
N TYR A 110 14.29 -15.77 2.99
CA TYR A 110 14.72 -16.67 1.92
C TYR A 110 15.51 -15.95 0.84
N ASP A 111 16.26 -16.69 0.04
CA ASP A 111 16.61 -16.25 -1.31
C ASP A 111 15.32 -16.20 -2.17
N TYR A 112 15.23 -15.24 -3.10
CA TYR A 112 14.12 -15.26 -4.04
C TYR A 112 14.35 -16.34 -5.11
N PRO A 113 13.33 -17.05 -5.61
CA PRO A 113 11.91 -16.93 -5.26
C PRO A 113 11.44 -17.91 -4.17
N ASP A 114 12.34 -18.45 -3.35
CA ASP A 114 12.07 -19.59 -2.48
C ASP A 114 11.01 -19.32 -1.41
N ASN A 115 10.83 -18.05 -1.02
CA ASN A 115 9.72 -17.63 -0.15
C ASN A 115 8.32 -17.86 -0.77
N LEU A 116 8.24 -18.23 -2.03
CA LEU A 116 6.99 -18.49 -2.76
C LEU A 116 6.85 -19.97 -3.17
N ASN A 117 7.84 -20.82 -2.84
CA ASN A 117 7.81 -22.25 -3.20
C ASN A 117 7.10 -23.10 -2.14
N ASP A 118 7.24 -22.75 -0.86
CA ASP A 118 6.73 -23.51 0.27
C ASP A 118 5.72 -22.72 1.11
N VAL A 119 4.91 -21.87 0.47
CA VAL A 119 3.97 -20.94 1.12
C VAL A 119 3.04 -21.65 2.10
N ASP A 120 2.46 -22.81 1.75
CA ASP A 120 1.58 -23.60 2.62
C ASP A 120 2.29 -24.09 3.89
N ALA A 121 3.55 -24.51 3.74
CA ALA A 121 4.37 -24.94 4.87
C ALA A 121 4.73 -23.76 5.79
N ASP A 122 5.06 -22.62 5.23
CA ASP A 122 5.38 -21.42 5.99
C ASP A 122 4.15 -20.83 6.67
N TYR A 123 3.01 -20.83 5.99
CA TYR A 123 1.72 -20.46 6.57
C TYR A 123 1.39 -21.30 7.80
N SER A 124 1.65 -22.61 7.73
CA SER A 124 1.33 -23.57 8.80
C SER A 124 2.37 -23.62 9.92
N ASN A 125 3.68 -23.50 9.60
CA ASN A 125 4.78 -23.75 10.54
C ASN A 125 5.29 -22.47 11.20
N TYR A 126 5.16 -21.32 10.55
CA TYR A 126 5.68 -20.05 11.04
C TYR A 126 4.61 -18.95 11.14
N ASP A 127 3.35 -19.27 10.86
CA ASP A 127 2.27 -18.30 10.82
C ASP A 127 2.51 -17.16 9.83
N VAL A 128 3.17 -17.43 8.69
CA VAL A 128 3.37 -16.42 7.64
C VAL A 128 2.01 -16.01 7.06
N ARG A 129 1.68 -14.74 7.15
CA ARG A 129 0.42 -14.15 6.64
C ARG A 129 0.63 -13.20 5.49
N ILE A 130 1.85 -12.73 5.31
CA ILE A 130 2.23 -11.80 4.24
C ILE A 130 3.49 -12.35 3.59
N THR A 131 3.52 -12.48 2.26
CA THR A 131 4.80 -12.64 1.55
C THR A 131 5.20 -11.32 0.92
N ALA A 132 6.48 -10.98 0.97
CA ALA A 132 7.03 -9.77 0.36
C ALA A 132 8.18 -10.15 -0.58
N SER A 133 8.13 -9.69 -1.84
CA SER A 133 9.18 -10.00 -2.82
C SER A 133 9.45 -8.80 -3.73
N SER A 134 10.70 -8.37 -3.72
CA SER A 134 11.15 -7.15 -4.41
C SER A 134 12.09 -7.46 -5.58
N TYR A 135 11.82 -8.49 -6.36
CA TYR A 135 12.62 -8.87 -7.52
C TYR A 135 11.82 -8.82 -8.82
N SER A 136 12.50 -8.90 -9.96
CA SER A 136 11.90 -8.86 -11.30
C SER A 136 12.40 -9.98 -12.17
N ASN A 137 11.48 -10.63 -12.91
CA ASN A 137 11.79 -11.59 -13.95
C ASN A 137 10.87 -11.37 -15.15
N GLY A 138 11.48 -11.11 -16.31
CA GLY A 138 10.74 -10.82 -17.54
C GLY A 138 9.94 -9.50 -17.49
N CYS A 139 9.01 -9.36 -18.40
CA CYS A 139 8.24 -8.14 -18.60
C CYS A 139 6.94 -8.50 -19.32
N ASN A 140 5.78 -8.10 -18.77
CA ASN A 140 4.46 -8.39 -19.33
C ASN A 140 4.23 -9.88 -19.64
N ALA A 141 4.63 -10.75 -18.72
CA ALA A 141 4.66 -12.20 -18.96
C ALA A 141 3.27 -12.86 -19.05
N GLY A 142 2.21 -12.14 -18.72
CA GLY A 142 0.84 -12.65 -18.72
C GLY A 142 0.54 -13.57 -17.53
N TYR A 143 -0.51 -14.36 -17.68
CA TYR A 143 -0.98 -15.28 -16.64
C TYR A 143 -0.22 -16.61 -16.76
N THR A 144 0.96 -16.67 -16.14
CA THR A 144 1.87 -17.82 -16.17
C THR A 144 1.48 -18.90 -15.16
N ALA A 145 2.18 -20.04 -15.15
CA ALA A 145 2.03 -21.06 -14.10
C ALA A 145 2.31 -20.47 -12.71
N PHE A 146 3.30 -19.59 -12.61
CA PHE A 146 3.63 -18.91 -11.35
C PHE A 146 2.55 -17.90 -10.92
N THR A 147 1.92 -17.20 -11.87
CA THR A 147 0.75 -16.35 -11.58
C THR A 147 -0.41 -17.16 -11.03
N ARG A 148 -0.67 -18.33 -11.66
CA ARG A 148 -1.70 -19.26 -11.22
C ARG A 148 -1.46 -19.74 -9.80
N GLN A 149 -0.22 -20.10 -9.47
CA GLN A 149 0.17 -20.53 -8.12
C GLN A 149 -0.15 -19.43 -7.10
N MET A 150 0.23 -18.18 -7.34
CA MET A 150 -0.06 -17.06 -6.41
C MET A 150 -1.55 -16.87 -6.15
N ASP A 151 -2.39 -17.00 -7.19
CA ASP A 151 -3.83 -16.92 -7.02
C ASP A 151 -4.39 -18.17 -6.28
N GLU A 152 -3.79 -19.35 -6.47
CA GLU A 152 -4.15 -20.59 -5.77
C GLU A 152 -3.76 -20.54 -4.30
N ASP A 153 -2.55 -20.08 -3.97
CA ASP A 153 -2.07 -19.89 -2.60
C ASP A 153 -2.99 -18.94 -1.80
N ALA A 154 -3.46 -17.85 -2.42
CA ALA A 154 -4.40 -16.93 -1.80
C ALA A 154 -5.81 -17.52 -1.56
N ILE A 155 -6.20 -18.56 -2.30
CA ILE A 155 -7.46 -19.33 -2.09
C ILE A 155 -7.28 -20.35 -0.97
N GLN A 156 -6.15 -21.07 -0.97
CA GLN A 156 -5.90 -22.16 -0.03
C GLN A 156 -5.56 -21.66 1.36
N ASN A 157 -4.91 -20.52 1.46
CA ASN A 157 -4.45 -19.91 2.71
C ASN A 157 -5.28 -18.65 3.02
N TYR A 158 -6.33 -18.82 3.80
CA TYR A 158 -7.37 -17.80 4.08
C TYR A 158 -6.83 -16.41 4.42
N SER A 159 -5.80 -16.34 5.28
CA SER A 159 -5.23 -15.08 5.76
C SER A 159 -3.99 -14.64 4.99
N LEU A 160 -3.67 -15.26 3.85
CA LEU A 160 -2.45 -14.96 3.12
C LEU A 160 -2.62 -13.77 2.17
N THR A 161 -1.63 -12.87 2.15
CA THR A 161 -1.50 -11.78 1.18
C THR A 161 -0.11 -11.78 0.56
N HIS A 162 -0.03 -11.78 -0.77
CA HIS A 162 1.22 -11.61 -1.52
C HIS A 162 1.43 -10.14 -1.89
N VAL A 163 2.60 -9.58 -1.56
CA VAL A 163 3.00 -8.21 -1.89
C VAL A 163 4.24 -8.21 -2.77
N PHE A 164 4.15 -7.57 -3.92
CA PHE A 164 5.21 -7.51 -4.93
C PHE A 164 5.56 -6.09 -5.33
N SER A 165 6.81 -5.87 -5.72
CA SER A 165 7.18 -4.67 -6.47
C SER A 165 6.62 -4.73 -7.89
N ALA A 166 6.07 -3.64 -8.44
CA ALA A 166 5.56 -3.64 -9.83
C ALA A 166 6.67 -3.81 -10.89
N GLY A 167 7.89 -3.42 -10.55
CA GLY A 167 9.08 -3.45 -11.42
C GLY A 167 9.60 -2.06 -11.78
N ASN A 168 10.81 -2.02 -12.31
CA ASN A 168 11.52 -0.77 -12.63
C ASN A 168 11.70 -0.56 -14.14
N ASN A 169 10.74 -1.00 -14.94
CA ASN A 169 10.73 -0.94 -16.40
C ASN A 169 9.82 0.17 -16.96
N GLY A 170 9.60 1.25 -16.19
CA GLY A 170 8.61 2.30 -16.49
C GLY A 170 8.66 2.91 -17.89
N THR A 171 9.80 2.84 -18.59
CA THR A 171 9.95 3.33 -19.98
C THR A 171 10.00 2.22 -21.02
N ALA A 172 10.07 0.95 -20.60
CA ALA A 172 10.25 -0.18 -21.52
C ALA A 172 8.98 -0.45 -22.34
N ASN A 173 9.18 -0.94 -23.55
CA ASN A 173 8.13 -1.53 -24.38
C ASN A 173 8.14 -3.05 -24.20
N CYS A 174 7.15 -3.57 -23.48
CA CYS A 174 7.00 -4.99 -23.20
C CYS A 174 5.90 -5.64 -24.07
N ASN A 175 5.68 -5.13 -25.25
CA ASN A 175 4.76 -5.67 -26.26
C ASN A 175 3.28 -5.72 -25.86
N TYR A 176 2.83 -4.82 -25.00
CA TYR A 176 1.39 -4.64 -24.72
C TYR A 176 0.65 -4.07 -25.94
N GLY A 177 1.36 -3.37 -26.82
CA GLY A 177 0.82 -2.74 -28.03
C GLY A 177 0.64 -1.22 -27.94
N ALA A 178 0.93 -0.61 -26.78
CA ALA A 178 0.80 0.83 -26.53
C ALA A 178 2.13 1.60 -26.66
N GLY A 179 3.20 0.93 -27.10
CA GLY A 179 4.55 1.49 -27.11
C GLY A 179 5.26 1.39 -25.76
N GLY A 180 6.32 2.17 -25.57
CA GLY A 180 7.02 2.21 -24.28
C GLY A 180 6.22 2.91 -23.19
N GLY A 181 6.44 2.51 -21.94
CA GLY A 181 5.82 3.16 -20.78
C GLY A 181 4.50 2.60 -20.32
N TRP A 182 3.98 1.53 -20.95
CA TRP A 182 2.70 0.89 -20.59
C TRP A 182 2.79 -0.63 -20.70
N GLY A 183 1.98 -1.34 -19.89
CA GLY A 183 1.92 -2.79 -19.89
C GLY A 183 3.29 -3.42 -19.61
N ASN A 184 4.06 -2.86 -18.68
CA ASN A 184 5.44 -3.26 -18.43
C ASN A 184 5.69 -3.73 -16.99
N ILE A 185 4.64 -4.22 -16.32
CA ILE A 185 4.75 -4.93 -15.04
C ILE A 185 5.69 -6.12 -15.22
N THR A 186 6.68 -6.26 -14.34
CA THR A 186 7.73 -7.27 -14.45
C THR A 186 7.34 -8.60 -13.82
N GLY A 187 7.50 -9.70 -14.57
CA GLY A 187 7.14 -11.05 -14.12
C GLY A 187 5.65 -11.38 -14.19
N GLY A 188 5.34 -12.68 -14.22
CA GLY A 188 3.97 -13.18 -14.24
C GLY A 188 3.31 -13.13 -12.85
N HIS A 189 4.01 -13.57 -11.80
CA HIS A 189 3.50 -13.63 -10.43
C HIS A 189 2.84 -12.31 -9.97
N LYS A 190 3.37 -11.17 -10.38
CA LYS A 190 2.86 -9.83 -10.07
C LYS A 190 1.55 -9.47 -10.80
N GLN A 191 1.18 -10.25 -11.81
CA GLN A 191 -0.06 -10.09 -12.58
C GLN A 191 -1.22 -10.92 -12.05
N GLY A 192 -1.04 -11.62 -10.93
CA GLY A 192 -2.10 -12.33 -10.22
C GLY A 192 -3.25 -11.39 -9.83
N LYS A 193 -4.46 -11.92 -9.75
CA LYS A 193 -5.67 -11.18 -9.39
C LYS A 193 -5.69 -10.86 -7.90
N ASN A 194 -5.26 -11.84 -7.10
CA ASN A 194 -5.36 -11.80 -5.64
C ASN A 194 -4.12 -11.19 -4.97
N VAL A 195 -3.07 -10.88 -5.73
CA VAL A 195 -1.83 -10.30 -5.23
C VAL A 195 -1.85 -8.76 -5.26
N ILE A 196 -0.94 -8.14 -4.52
CA ILE A 196 -0.73 -6.68 -4.50
C ILE A 196 0.58 -6.37 -5.22
N ALA A 197 0.52 -5.69 -6.36
CA ALA A 197 1.68 -5.14 -7.07
C ALA A 197 1.81 -3.64 -6.74
N THR A 198 2.99 -3.21 -6.30
CA THR A 198 3.23 -1.88 -5.74
C THR A 198 4.05 -1.00 -6.68
N ALA A 199 3.50 0.15 -7.06
CA ALA A 199 4.21 1.21 -7.78
C ALA A 199 5.08 2.06 -6.85
N ASN A 200 6.11 2.69 -7.42
CA ASN A 200 6.98 3.63 -6.71
C ASN A 200 6.56 5.07 -6.94
N VAL A 201 6.30 5.82 -5.86
CA VAL A 201 6.15 7.28 -5.88
C VAL A 201 7.28 7.97 -5.13
N THR A 202 7.50 9.24 -5.46
CA THR A 202 8.41 10.14 -4.74
C THR A 202 7.78 10.67 -3.45
N GLY A 203 8.55 11.34 -2.59
CA GLY A 203 8.05 12.04 -1.41
C GLY A 203 7.02 13.15 -1.71
N ALA A 204 6.97 13.62 -2.97
CA ALA A 204 5.98 14.59 -3.47
C ALA A 204 4.77 13.92 -4.15
N ASP A 205 4.57 12.62 -3.97
CA ASP A 205 3.46 11.84 -4.52
C ASP A 205 3.43 11.75 -6.07
N LEU A 206 4.56 11.97 -6.70
CA LEU A 206 4.71 11.81 -8.15
C LEU A 206 5.19 10.40 -8.50
N ILE A 207 4.61 9.80 -9.54
CA ILE A 207 5.08 8.49 -10.02
C ILE A 207 6.56 8.56 -10.44
N ALA A 208 7.39 7.69 -9.91
CA ALA A 208 8.78 7.59 -10.33
C ALA A 208 8.88 7.17 -11.80
N GLY A 209 9.76 7.82 -12.56
CA GLY A 209 9.90 7.54 -14.00
C GLY A 209 10.26 6.09 -14.33
N SER A 210 10.98 5.43 -13.43
CA SER A 210 11.34 4.01 -13.53
C SER A 210 10.22 3.05 -13.13
N SER A 211 9.19 3.50 -12.37
CA SER A 211 8.11 2.61 -11.92
C SER A 211 7.38 1.97 -13.09
N SER A 212 7.28 0.65 -13.10
CA SER A 212 6.48 -0.08 -14.09
C SER A 212 5.01 0.27 -13.98
N ARG A 213 4.33 0.28 -15.14
CA ARG A 213 2.93 0.69 -15.29
C ARG A 213 2.12 -0.42 -15.92
N GLY A 214 0.86 -0.46 -15.56
CA GLY A 214 -0.10 -1.37 -16.18
C GLY A 214 -0.49 -1.00 -17.61
N PRO A 215 -1.51 -1.67 -18.12
CA PRO A 215 -2.28 -2.75 -17.49
C PRO A 215 -1.48 -4.04 -17.27
N ALA A 216 -2.08 -5.03 -16.58
CA ALA A 216 -1.70 -6.41 -16.73
C ALA A 216 -1.90 -6.87 -18.18
N HIS A 217 -1.32 -8.01 -18.56
CA HIS A 217 -1.37 -8.51 -19.95
C HIS A 217 -2.79 -8.63 -20.50
N ASP A 218 -3.74 -8.99 -19.67
CA ASP A 218 -5.17 -9.14 -19.99
C ASP A 218 -6.02 -7.88 -19.78
N GLY A 219 -5.41 -6.75 -19.50
CA GLY A 219 -6.09 -5.45 -19.37
C GLY A 219 -6.51 -5.07 -17.95
N ARG A 220 -6.33 -5.94 -16.93
CA ARG A 220 -6.67 -5.65 -15.54
C ARG A 220 -5.82 -4.52 -14.97
N ILE A 221 -6.36 -3.87 -13.93
CA ILE A 221 -5.66 -2.84 -13.17
C ILE A 221 -4.41 -3.44 -12.52
N LYS A 222 -3.27 -2.91 -12.87
CA LYS A 222 -1.97 -3.05 -12.23
C LYS A 222 -1.20 -1.74 -12.46
N PRO A 223 -0.33 -1.31 -11.52
CA PRO A 223 -0.20 -1.86 -10.17
C PRO A 223 -1.50 -1.78 -9.39
N ASP A 224 -1.63 -2.45 -8.23
CA ASP A 224 -2.82 -2.35 -7.38
C ASP A 224 -2.78 -1.08 -6.53
N ILE A 225 -1.58 -0.68 -6.08
CA ILE A 225 -1.36 0.41 -5.13
C ILE A 225 -0.02 1.08 -5.40
N ALA A 226 0.15 2.30 -4.92
CA ALA A 226 1.42 3.01 -4.92
C ALA A 226 1.92 3.25 -3.49
N ALA A 227 3.24 3.31 -3.34
CA ALA A 227 3.91 3.62 -2.09
C ALA A 227 5.21 4.38 -2.34
N LEU A 228 5.72 5.08 -1.32
CA LEU A 228 7.03 5.69 -1.39
C LEU A 228 8.10 4.62 -1.63
N GLY A 229 8.84 4.75 -2.70
CA GLY A 229 9.97 3.88 -3.03
C GLY A 229 11.17 4.67 -3.55
N THR A 230 11.09 6.00 -3.54
CA THR A 230 12.18 6.89 -3.95
C THR A 230 12.91 7.38 -2.71
N ASP A 231 14.23 7.19 -2.70
CA ASP A 231 15.15 7.63 -1.65
C ASP A 231 14.74 7.12 -0.25
N VAL A 232 14.34 5.86 -0.15
CA VAL A 232 13.97 5.22 1.11
C VAL A 232 15.21 4.87 1.90
N TYR A 233 15.32 5.43 3.11
CA TYR A 233 16.42 5.19 4.05
C TYR A 233 16.09 3.99 4.93
N SER A 234 16.93 2.97 4.94
CA SER A 234 16.70 1.72 5.67
C SER A 234 18.01 1.00 6.00
N CYS A 235 17.90 -0.10 6.74
CA CYS A 235 18.99 -0.90 7.24
C CYS A 235 19.95 -1.39 6.15
N LEU A 236 21.23 -1.45 6.49
CA LEU A 236 22.29 -2.06 5.70
C LEU A 236 23.30 -2.73 6.65
N SER A 237 23.76 -3.90 6.31
CA SER A 237 24.77 -4.61 7.13
C SER A 237 26.16 -3.95 7.03
N PRO A 238 26.99 -4.03 8.08
CA PRO A 238 26.66 -4.38 9.46
C PRO A 238 26.28 -3.12 10.27
N ASN A 239 25.03 -3.00 10.72
CA ASN A 239 24.55 -1.88 11.54
C ASN A 239 24.74 -0.49 10.89
N ASP A 240 24.47 -0.39 9.61
CA ASP A 240 24.51 0.84 8.82
C ASP A 240 23.14 1.08 8.17
N TYR A 241 22.98 2.23 7.56
CA TYR A 241 21.75 2.62 6.84
C TYR A 241 22.11 3.31 5.54
N ARG A 242 21.22 3.18 4.56
CA ARG A 242 21.38 3.83 3.25
C ARG A 242 20.03 4.14 2.61
N SER A 243 20.00 5.19 1.79
CA SER A 243 18.88 5.46 0.89
C SER A 243 19.01 4.68 -0.41
N ILE A 244 17.94 3.98 -0.81
CA ILE A 244 17.82 3.26 -2.08
C ILE A 244 16.49 3.64 -2.74
N THR A 245 16.46 3.60 -4.09
CA THR A 245 15.28 3.94 -4.90
C THR A 245 14.85 2.79 -5.78
N GLY A 246 13.58 2.45 -5.77
CA GLY A 246 12.96 1.45 -6.63
C GLY A 246 11.57 1.03 -6.16
N THR A 247 10.82 0.35 -7.00
CA THR A 247 9.60 -0.36 -6.57
C THR A 247 9.91 -1.43 -5.53
N SER A 248 11.18 -1.84 -5.43
CA SER A 248 11.70 -2.73 -4.39
C SER A 248 11.64 -2.13 -2.99
N MET A 249 11.59 -0.80 -2.85
CA MET A 249 11.44 -0.09 -1.56
C MET A 249 9.97 0.25 -1.30
N ALA A 250 9.17 0.43 -2.35
CA ALA A 250 7.72 0.61 -2.24
C ALA A 250 7.01 -0.66 -1.75
N CYS A 251 7.39 -1.82 -2.28
CA CYS A 251 6.84 -3.13 -1.90
C CYS A 251 6.93 -3.42 -0.38
N PRO A 252 8.11 -3.37 0.26
CA PRO A 252 8.22 -3.57 1.70
C PRO A 252 7.47 -2.52 2.51
N GLY A 253 7.35 -1.29 2.00
CA GLY A 253 6.48 -0.27 2.57
C GLY A 253 5.04 -0.75 2.71
N ILE A 254 4.49 -1.37 1.65
CA ILE A 254 3.15 -1.98 1.67
C ILE A 254 3.10 -3.22 2.56
N ALA A 255 4.11 -4.09 2.52
CA ALA A 255 4.12 -5.28 3.37
C ALA A 255 4.08 -4.92 4.86
N GLY A 256 4.83 -3.90 5.28
CA GLY A 256 4.79 -3.40 6.66
C GLY A 256 3.47 -2.72 7.02
N VAL A 257 2.88 -1.90 6.14
CA VAL A 257 1.52 -1.35 6.36
C VAL A 257 0.50 -2.48 6.48
N MET A 258 0.58 -3.52 5.64
CA MET A 258 -0.29 -4.70 5.76
C MET A 258 -0.13 -5.39 7.11
N ALA A 259 1.11 -5.55 7.60
CA ALA A 259 1.34 -6.13 8.93
C ALA A 259 0.65 -5.31 10.04
N GLN A 260 0.71 -3.98 9.98
CA GLN A 260 -0.03 -3.12 10.91
C GLN A 260 -1.56 -3.26 10.78
N LEU A 261 -2.08 -3.43 9.56
CA LEU A 261 -3.52 -3.61 9.35
C LEU A 261 -4.00 -4.99 9.85
N TYR A 262 -3.18 -6.05 9.71
CA TYR A 262 -3.46 -7.36 10.31
C TYR A 262 -3.51 -7.28 11.83
N ASP A 263 -2.53 -6.62 12.43
CA ASP A 263 -2.49 -6.34 13.86
C ASP A 263 -3.73 -5.55 14.31
N ALA A 264 -4.09 -4.48 13.59
CA ALA A 264 -5.30 -3.70 13.85
C ALA A 264 -6.56 -4.56 13.76
N TYR A 265 -6.66 -5.43 12.75
CA TYR A 265 -7.82 -6.31 12.62
C TYR A 265 -7.93 -7.29 13.77
N MET A 266 -6.84 -7.97 14.12
CA MET A 266 -6.82 -8.94 15.23
C MET A 266 -7.18 -8.28 16.57
N GLN A 267 -6.63 -7.09 16.85
CA GLN A 267 -6.95 -6.38 18.10
C GLN A 267 -8.43 -5.96 18.17
N ASN A 268 -9.07 -5.60 17.07
CA ASN A 268 -10.46 -5.15 17.04
C ASN A 268 -11.47 -6.29 16.83
N ASN A 269 -11.02 -7.51 16.51
CA ASN A 269 -11.89 -8.66 16.24
C ASN A 269 -11.60 -9.86 17.16
N GLY A 270 -11.17 -9.60 18.40
CA GLY A 270 -11.02 -10.64 19.44
C GLY A 270 -9.91 -11.65 19.15
N GLY A 271 -8.89 -11.28 18.39
CA GLY A 271 -7.78 -12.13 17.98
C GLY A 271 -8.04 -12.97 16.72
N ALA A 272 -9.19 -12.79 16.05
CA ALA A 272 -9.49 -13.50 14.82
C ALA A 272 -8.59 -13.02 13.68
N GLU A 273 -8.10 -13.96 12.87
CA GLU A 273 -7.32 -13.62 11.66
C GLU A 273 -8.23 -13.10 10.55
N PRO A 274 -7.81 -12.04 9.82
CA PRO A 274 -8.55 -11.55 8.66
C PRO A 274 -8.36 -12.44 7.43
N ALA A 275 -9.30 -12.38 6.50
CA ALA A 275 -9.08 -12.88 5.15
C ALA A 275 -8.08 -11.99 4.40
N GLY A 276 -7.13 -12.58 3.65
CA GLY A 276 -6.16 -11.81 2.85
C GLY A 276 -6.84 -10.90 1.82
N GLY A 277 -7.91 -11.36 1.16
CA GLY A 277 -8.71 -10.57 0.24
C GLY A 277 -9.40 -9.37 0.91
N LEU A 278 -9.94 -9.55 2.12
CA LEU A 278 -10.50 -8.43 2.90
C LEU A 278 -9.45 -7.37 3.21
N MET A 279 -8.23 -7.79 3.57
CA MET A 279 -7.13 -6.87 3.87
C MET A 279 -6.69 -6.11 2.62
N LYS A 280 -6.63 -6.77 1.45
CA LYS A 280 -6.40 -6.09 0.18
C LYS A 280 -7.51 -5.07 -0.11
N ALA A 281 -8.78 -5.41 0.14
CA ALA A 281 -9.89 -4.47 -0.04
C ALA A 281 -9.76 -3.24 0.87
N PHE A 282 -9.43 -3.42 2.16
CA PHE A 282 -9.20 -2.28 3.06
C PHE A 282 -8.07 -1.38 2.58
N LEU A 283 -6.94 -1.96 2.18
CA LEU A 283 -5.80 -1.19 1.71
C LEU A 283 -6.14 -0.38 0.46
N THR A 284 -6.71 -1.02 -0.57
CA THR A 284 -6.97 -0.39 -1.87
C THR A 284 -8.14 0.57 -1.85
N ASN A 285 -9.22 0.26 -1.10
CA ASN A 285 -10.36 1.18 -0.96
C ASN A 285 -9.98 2.50 -0.26
N ASN A 286 -8.99 2.45 0.63
CA ASN A 286 -8.58 3.57 1.46
C ASN A 286 -7.36 4.33 0.93
N ALA A 287 -6.85 3.99 -0.24
CA ALA A 287 -5.72 4.70 -0.84
C ALA A 287 -6.06 6.18 -1.13
N ASP A 288 -5.06 7.05 -1.01
CA ASP A 288 -5.19 8.44 -1.46
C ASP A 288 -5.12 8.46 -2.98
N ASP A 289 -6.17 8.95 -3.62
CA ASP A 289 -6.26 9.04 -5.07
C ASP A 289 -5.15 9.95 -5.62
N LEU A 290 -4.37 9.43 -6.56
CA LEU A 290 -3.26 10.14 -7.19
C LEU A 290 -3.33 9.99 -8.72
N GLY A 291 -2.88 11.01 -9.43
CA GLY A 291 -2.88 10.98 -10.88
C GLY A 291 -4.22 11.36 -11.48
N ASN A 292 -4.85 10.46 -12.18
CA ASN A 292 -6.18 10.68 -12.72
C ASN A 292 -7.26 10.40 -11.66
N PRO A 293 -8.40 11.10 -11.67
CA PRO A 293 -9.51 10.79 -10.75
C PRO A 293 -9.98 9.33 -10.85
N GLY A 294 -10.05 8.65 -9.69
CA GLY A 294 -10.29 7.23 -9.61
C GLY A 294 -9.05 6.40 -9.91
N PRO A 295 -9.16 5.07 -10.07
CA PRO A 295 -7.99 4.24 -10.35
C PRO A 295 -7.35 4.57 -11.70
N ASP A 296 -6.04 4.33 -11.82
CA ASP A 296 -5.32 4.45 -13.08
C ASP A 296 -4.20 3.39 -13.22
N PHE A 297 -3.61 3.26 -14.41
CA PHE A 297 -2.57 2.28 -14.69
C PHE A 297 -1.16 2.67 -14.23
N LYS A 298 -1.00 3.79 -13.50
CA LYS A 298 0.29 4.25 -12.94
C LYS A 298 0.35 4.05 -11.44
N TYR A 299 -0.74 4.44 -10.74
CA TYR A 299 -0.85 4.46 -9.29
C TYR A 299 -1.76 3.35 -8.74
N GLY A 300 -2.47 2.61 -9.61
CA GLY A 300 -3.51 1.68 -9.18
C GLY A 300 -4.68 2.43 -8.56
N TYR A 301 -5.08 2.02 -7.36
CA TYR A 301 -6.12 2.73 -6.59
C TYR A 301 -5.61 3.97 -5.83
N GLY A 302 -4.32 4.31 -5.99
CA GLY A 302 -3.68 5.46 -5.37
C GLY A 302 -2.55 5.10 -4.43
N ARG A 303 -2.10 6.05 -3.58
CA ARG A 303 -1.07 5.84 -2.58
C ARG A 303 -1.68 5.26 -1.29
N ALA A 304 -1.01 4.28 -0.68
CA ALA A 304 -1.45 3.69 0.57
C ALA A 304 -1.67 4.73 1.68
N ASN A 305 -2.81 4.62 2.37
CA ASN A 305 -3.15 5.35 3.57
C ASN A 305 -3.55 4.35 4.66
N GLY A 306 -2.56 3.94 5.46
CA GLY A 306 -2.75 2.96 6.52
C GLY A 306 -3.72 3.44 7.61
N LEU A 307 -3.69 4.73 7.94
CA LEU A 307 -4.57 5.30 8.97
C LEU A 307 -6.05 5.21 8.57
N ARG A 308 -6.40 5.57 7.33
CA ARG A 308 -7.78 5.47 6.86
C ARG A 308 -8.24 4.02 6.77
N ALA A 309 -7.36 3.11 6.34
CA ALA A 309 -7.66 1.67 6.31
C ALA A 309 -7.88 1.11 7.73
N ALA A 310 -7.06 1.48 8.70
CA ALA A 310 -7.23 1.08 10.10
C ALA A 310 -8.53 1.61 10.69
N LYS A 311 -8.90 2.87 10.41
CA LYS A 311 -10.20 3.43 10.85
C LYS A 311 -11.39 2.65 10.30
N ALA A 312 -11.32 2.17 9.05
CA ALA A 312 -12.37 1.32 8.49
C ALA A 312 -12.47 -0.02 9.22
N ILE A 313 -11.34 -0.60 9.61
CA ILE A 313 -11.28 -1.82 10.44
C ILE A 313 -11.87 -1.56 11.84
N GLU A 314 -11.42 -0.52 12.53
CA GLU A 314 -11.86 -0.12 13.87
C GLU A 314 -13.37 0.10 13.97
N ASN A 315 -13.96 0.66 12.92
CA ASN A 315 -15.40 0.94 12.84
C ASN A 315 -16.22 -0.26 12.33
N GLY A 316 -15.58 -1.38 11.96
CA GLY A 316 -16.27 -2.53 11.39
C GLY A 316 -16.98 -2.20 10.06
N TRP A 317 -16.42 -1.33 9.25
CA TRP A 317 -17.02 -0.90 7.98
C TRP A 317 -16.78 -1.94 6.88
N PHE A 318 -17.26 -3.12 7.09
CA PHE A 318 -17.23 -4.22 6.11
C PHE A 318 -18.32 -5.23 6.36
N ILE A 319 -18.63 -6.02 5.35
CA ILE A 319 -19.40 -7.27 5.45
C ILE A 319 -18.67 -8.36 4.66
N THR A 320 -18.94 -9.59 5.05
CA THR A 320 -18.56 -10.79 4.30
C THR A 320 -19.82 -11.58 3.98
N ASP A 321 -19.99 -11.97 2.73
CA ASP A 321 -21.10 -12.82 2.29
C ASP A 321 -20.67 -13.73 1.13
N THR A 322 -21.57 -14.58 0.67
CA THR A 322 -21.34 -15.50 -0.45
C THR A 322 -22.48 -15.40 -1.47
N ILE A 323 -22.14 -15.42 -2.75
CA ILE A 323 -23.10 -15.31 -3.83
C ILE A 323 -22.92 -16.43 -4.86
N SER A 324 -24.05 -16.93 -5.39
CA SER A 324 -24.06 -17.92 -6.47
C SER A 324 -24.43 -17.29 -7.81
N GLN A 325 -24.27 -18.06 -8.87
CA GLN A 325 -24.66 -17.65 -10.23
C GLN A 325 -26.11 -17.11 -10.27
N ASN A 326 -26.28 -15.93 -10.85
CA ASN A 326 -27.55 -15.23 -11.02
C ASN A 326 -28.28 -14.82 -9.72
N GLN A 327 -27.62 -14.92 -8.56
CA GLN A 327 -28.13 -14.33 -7.32
C GLN A 327 -27.88 -12.82 -7.30
N THR A 328 -28.67 -12.15 -6.47
CA THR A 328 -28.53 -10.72 -6.19
C THR A 328 -28.63 -10.51 -4.68
N ASP A 329 -27.61 -9.87 -4.12
CA ASP A 329 -27.55 -9.51 -2.72
C ASP A 329 -27.58 -7.98 -2.56
N THR A 330 -27.97 -7.49 -1.39
CA THR A 330 -28.04 -6.07 -1.11
C THR A 330 -27.40 -5.75 0.24
N VAL A 331 -26.35 -4.95 0.22
CA VAL A 331 -25.69 -4.42 1.43
C VAL A 331 -26.16 -2.99 1.65
N SER A 332 -26.64 -2.68 2.85
CA SER A 332 -27.10 -1.32 3.19
C SER A 332 -26.05 -0.59 4.02
N ILE A 333 -25.71 0.64 3.61
CA ILE A 333 -24.76 1.52 4.27
C ILE A 333 -25.48 2.80 4.68
N VAL A 334 -25.52 3.09 5.99
CA VAL A 334 -26.08 4.34 6.50
C VAL A 334 -24.99 5.41 6.42
N VAL A 335 -25.26 6.45 5.63
CA VAL A 335 -24.33 7.55 5.35
C VAL A 335 -24.88 8.81 6.02
N PRO A 336 -24.19 9.40 7.02
CA PRO A 336 -24.56 10.69 7.59
C PRO A 336 -24.49 11.82 6.56
N ALA A 337 -25.26 12.87 6.77
CA ALA A 337 -25.10 14.10 5.99
C ALA A 337 -23.83 14.85 6.41
N GLY A 338 -23.19 15.55 5.48
CA GLY A 338 -22.05 16.42 5.77
C GLY A 338 -20.68 15.72 5.71
N LEU A 339 -20.62 14.51 5.17
CA LEU A 339 -19.33 13.85 4.89
C LEU A 339 -18.60 14.51 3.72
N GLY A 340 -17.29 14.43 3.74
CA GLY A 340 -16.43 14.83 2.62
C GLY A 340 -16.43 13.80 1.49
N GLU A 341 -16.38 12.50 1.83
CA GLU A 341 -16.34 11.43 0.83
C GLU A 341 -16.98 10.15 1.37
N LEU A 342 -17.66 9.42 0.50
CA LEU A 342 -18.03 8.02 0.68
C LEU A 342 -17.19 7.16 -0.28
N ARG A 343 -16.49 6.17 0.28
CA ARG A 343 -15.73 5.17 -0.47
C ARG A 343 -16.35 3.80 -0.24
N VAL A 344 -16.58 3.05 -1.29
CA VAL A 344 -17.13 1.69 -1.23
C VAL A 344 -16.34 0.79 -2.18
N MET A 345 -16.01 -0.43 -1.77
CA MET A 345 -15.38 -1.42 -2.63
C MET A 345 -16.02 -2.79 -2.43
N LEU A 346 -16.45 -3.39 -3.52
CA LEU A 346 -16.67 -4.83 -3.64
C LEU A 346 -15.34 -5.49 -4.02
N HIS A 347 -14.94 -6.54 -3.32
CA HIS A 347 -13.75 -7.35 -3.63
C HIS A 347 -14.02 -8.83 -3.39
N TRP A 348 -13.38 -9.70 -4.16
CA TRP A 348 -13.39 -11.14 -3.93
C TRP A 348 -12.04 -11.76 -4.30
N THR A 349 -11.65 -12.81 -3.56
CA THR A 349 -10.53 -13.66 -3.94
C THR A 349 -11.01 -14.59 -5.06
N ASP A 350 -10.60 -14.29 -6.28
CA ASP A 350 -11.09 -14.98 -7.46
C ASP A 350 -10.31 -16.29 -7.70
N PRO A 351 -10.97 -17.41 -8.06
CA PRO A 351 -10.30 -18.65 -8.35
C PRO A 351 -9.21 -18.51 -9.41
N GLN A 352 -8.16 -19.33 -9.31
CA GLN A 352 -7.06 -19.33 -10.27
C GLN A 352 -7.54 -19.68 -11.69
N ALA A 353 -7.08 -18.92 -12.68
CA ALA A 353 -7.37 -19.16 -14.08
C ALA A 353 -6.46 -20.24 -14.70
N LEU A 354 -6.74 -20.64 -15.91
CA LEU A 354 -5.85 -21.48 -16.69
C LEU A 354 -4.58 -20.71 -17.09
N VAL A 355 -3.45 -21.39 -17.13
CA VAL A 355 -2.19 -20.82 -17.63
C VAL A 355 -2.40 -20.30 -19.06
N ASN A 356 -1.87 -19.11 -19.34
CA ASN A 356 -2.03 -18.36 -20.60
C ASN A 356 -3.49 -17.96 -20.91
N ALA A 357 -4.34 -17.83 -19.91
CA ALA A 357 -5.68 -17.27 -20.09
C ALA A 357 -5.61 -15.87 -20.69
N GLY A 358 -6.37 -15.62 -21.73
CA GLY A 358 -6.51 -14.29 -22.35
C GLY A 358 -7.32 -13.32 -21.47
N THR A 359 -8.19 -13.86 -20.61
CA THR A 359 -8.88 -13.18 -19.51
C THR A 359 -8.69 -14.03 -18.27
N ALA A 360 -8.07 -13.47 -17.25
CA ALA A 360 -7.74 -14.22 -16.03
C ALA A 360 -8.89 -14.25 -15.02
N LEU A 361 -9.87 -13.34 -15.11
CA LEU A 361 -11.03 -13.33 -14.24
C LEU A 361 -11.88 -14.59 -14.49
N VAL A 362 -12.12 -15.38 -13.44
CA VAL A 362 -12.91 -16.63 -13.48
C VAL A 362 -14.35 -16.35 -13.05
N ASN A 363 -14.53 -15.84 -11.85
CA ASN A 363 -15.84 -15.41 -11.35
C ASN A 363 -15.98 -13.91 -11.50
N ASN A 364 -17.06 -13.48 -12.15
CA ASN A 364 -17.39 -12.07 -12.32
C ASN A 364 -18.60 -11.71 -11.46
N LEU A 365 -18.38 -10.83 -10.49
CA LEU A 365 -19.42 -10.16 -9.73
C LEU A 365 -19.56 -8.74 -10.25
N ASN A 366 -20.79 -8.23 -10.29
CA ASN A 366 -21.04 -6.82 -10.62
C ASN A 366 -21.69 -6.12 -9.44
N ALA A 367 -21.27 -4.90 -9.12
CA ALA A 367 -21.94 -4.07 -8.13
C ALA A 367 -22.57 -2.82 -8.76
N THR A 368 -23.61 -2.34 -8.10
CA THR A 368 -24.21 -1.01 -8.37
C THR A 368 -24.47 -0.34 -7.03
N LEU A 369 -23.99 0.88 -6.85
CA LEU A 369 -24.30 1.69 -5.69
C LEU A 369 -25.56 2.51 -5.96
N VAL A 370 -26.55 2.50 -5.04
CA VAL A 370 -27.86 3.12 -5.22
C VAL A 370 -28.22 3.96 -4.01
N LEU A 371 -28.73 5.16 -4.24
CA LEU A 371 -29.43 6.00 -3.25
C LEU A 371 -30.73 6.52 -3.89
N ASP A 372 -31.87 6.11 -3.37
CA ASP A 372 -33.19 6.44 -3.90
C ASP A 372 -33.32 6.15 -5.42
N ALA A 373 -33.47 7.19 -6.24
CA ALA A 373 -33.55 7.08 -7.70
C ALA A 373 -32.16 7.23 -8.39
N GLN A 374 -31.10 7.48 -7.65
CA GLN A 374 -29.75 7.64 -8.20
C GLN A 374 -29.01 6.31 -8.15
N SER A 375 -28.19 6.05 -9.16
CA SER A 375 -27.33 4.87 -9.20
C SER A 375 -25.98 5.19 -9.82
N TRP A 376 -24.96 4.48 -9.37
CA TRP A 376 -23.60 4.60 -9.87
C TRP A 376 -23.03 3.21 -10.17
N ASN A 377 -22.39 3.09 -11.32
CA ASN A 377 -21.51 1.97 -11.63
C ASN A 377 -20.14 2.19 -10.96
N PRO A 378 -19.32 1.13 -10.78
CA PRO A 378 -17.95 1.28 -10.32
C PRO A 378 -17.08 2.07 -11.30
N TRP A 379 -15.88 2.40 -10.88
CA TRP A 379 -14.85 2.92 -11.76
C TRP A 379 -14.31 1.80 -12.66
N ALA A 380 -14.23 2.06 -13.96
CA ALA A 380 -13.65 1.17 -14.96
C ALA A 380 -12.64 1.91 -15.84
N LEU A 381 -11.56 1.21 -16.22
CA LEU A 381 -10.50 1.73 -17.08
C LEU A 381 -10.64 1.18 -18.50
N ASN A 382 -10.09 1.93 -19.45
CA ASN A 382 -10.00 1.48 -20.84
C ASN A 382 -8.63 0.84 -21.13
N PRO A 383 -8.53 -0.50 -21.23
CA PRO A 383 -7.26 -1.19 -21.44
C PRO A 383 -6.83 -1.25 -22.91
N THR A 384 -7.50 -0.55 -23.83
CA THR A 384 -7.12 -0.55 -25.24
C THR A 384 -5.65 -0.19 -25.40
N ALA A 385 -4.94 -0.97 -26.22
CA ALA A 385 -3.48 -0.92 -26.39
C ALA A 385 -3.03 0.35 -27.17
N ASN A 386 -3.29 1.50 -26.61
CA ASN A 386 -2.71 2.78 -27.04
C ASN A 386 -2.51 3.73 -25.86
N ALA A 387 -1.49 4.56 -25.91
CA ALA A 387 -1.10 5.42 -24.79
C ALA A 387 -2.20 6.44 -24.40
N THR A 388 -3.03 6.90 -25.32
CA THR A 388 -4.10 7.86 -25.03
C THR A 388 -5.21 7.19 -24.19
N ALA A 389 -5.64 5.99 -24.57
CA ALA A 389 -6.65 5.22 -23.83
C ALA A 389 -6.15 4.85 -22.44
N LEU A 390 -4.88 4.39 -22.33
CA LEU A 390 -4.28 3.99 -21.05
C LEU A 390 -3.99 5.16 -20.09
N ASN A 391 -3.91 6.38 -20.62
CA ASN A 391 -3.74 7.59 -19.81
C ASN A 391 -5.06 8.34 -19.57
N ALA A 392 -6.19 7.84 -20.07
CA ALA A 392 -7.50 8.45 -19.87
C ALA A 392 -7.98 8.24 -18.42
N ASN A 393 -8.85 9.14 -17.95
CA ASN A 393 -9.50 8.99 -16.65
C ASN A 393 -10.39 7.75 -16.64
N ALA A 394 -10.53 7.13 -15.46
CA ALA A 394 -11.54 6.13 -15.22
C ALA A 394 -12.96 6.68 -15.49
N VAL A 395 -13.87 5.81 -15.89
CA VAL A 395 -15.28 6.14 -16.13
C VAL A 395 -16.19 5.26 -15.30
N ARG A 396 -17.44 5.69 -15.09
CA ARG A 396 -18.45 4.88 -14.42
C ARG A 396 -19.05 3.88 -15.41
N ALA A 397 -18.65 2.62 -15.29
CA ALA A 397 -19.11 1.54 -16.16
C ALA A 397 -19.07 0.19 -15.42
N VAL A 398 -19.71 -0.82 -15.97
CA VAL A 398 -19.57 -2.21 -15.50
C VAL A 398 -18.15 -2.66 -15.78
N ASP A 399 -17.49 -3.25 -14.77
CA ASP A 399 -16.16 -3.85 -14.89
C ASP A 399 -16.30 -5.39 -14.99
N SER A 400 -15.74 -5.98 -16.01
CA SER A 400 -15.73 -7.44 -16.24
C SER A 400 -14.31 -8.00 -16.33
N LEU A 401 -13.32 -7.22 -15.91
CA LEU A 401 -11.90 -7.61 -15.95
C LEU A 401 -11.30 -7.81 -14.56
N ASN A 402 -11.71 -6.99 -13.60
CA ASN A 402 -11.10 -6.94 -12.28
C ASN A 402 -11.96 -7.67 -11.24
N ASN A 403 -11.32 -8.21 -10.20
CA ASN A 403 -11.96 -8.78 -9.02
C ASN A 403 -12.11 -7.75 -7.87
N SER A 404 -12.19 -6.48 -8.24
CA SER A 404 -12.45 -5.35 -7.34
C SER A 404 -13.24 -4.28 -8.08
N GLU A 405 -14.29 -3.77 -7.45
CA GLU A 405 -15.14 -2.71 -7.99
C GLU A 405 -15.26 -1.58 -6.97
N GLN A 406 -14.75 -0.39 -7.31
CA GLN A 406 -14.70 0.76 -6.41
C GLN A 406 -15.68 1.87 -6.80
N PHE A 407 -16.27 2.47 -5.76
CA PHE A 407 -17.10 3.68 -5.83
C PHE A 407 -16.51 4.74 -4.91
N THR A 408 -16.37 5.96 -5.39
CA THR A 408 -16.03 7.14 -4.58
C THR A 408 -17.02 8.25 -4.89
N LEU A 409 -17.62 8.84 -3.88
CA LEU A 409 -18.58 9.95 -4.02
C LEU A 409 -18.14 11.09 -3.13
N ASN A 410 -17.78 12.23 -3.73
CA ASN A 410 -17.46 13.45 -3.00
C ASN A 410 -18.73 14.14 -2.52
N ASN A 411 -18.72 14.62 -1.27
CA ASN A 411 -19.85 15.28 -0.61
C ASN A 411 -21.17 14.50 -0.76
N PRO A 412 -21.21 13.22 -0.35
CA PRO A 412 -22.38 12.38 -0.51
C PRO A 412 -23.59 12.95 0.25
N SER A 413 -24.77 12.82 -0.32
CA SER A 413 -26.00 13.10 0.43
C SER A 413 -26.17 12.10 1.57
N GLY A 414 -26.67 12.54 2.72
CA GLY A 414 -27.07 11.65 3.79
C GLY A 414 -28.21 10.73 3.36
N GLY A 415 -28.18 9.47 3.79
CA GLY A 415 -29.21 8.48 3.45
C GLY A 415 -28.72 7.04 3.60
N THR A 416 -29.59 6.09 3.22
CA THR A 416 -29.21 4.66 3.21
C THR A 416 -28.84 4.26 1.79
N TYR A 417 -27.56 4.14 1.54
CA TYR A 417 -27.03 3.62 0.29
C TYR A 417 -27.16 2.10 0.25
N LYS A 418 -27.40 1.56 -0.92
CA LYS A 418 -27.47 0.12 -1.17
C LYS A 418 -26.39 -0.27 -2.17
N VAL A 419 -25.53 -1.21 -1.82
CA VAL A 419 -24.65 -1.90 -2.76
C VAL A 419 -25.40 -3.14 -3.23
N ILE A 420 -25.80 -3.15 -4.48
CA ILE A 420 -26.46 -4.30 -5.11
C ILE A 420 -25.39 -5.12 -5.77
N VAL A 421 -25.15 -6.34 -5.28
CA VAL A 421 -24.14 -7.28 -5.77
C VAL A 421 -24.81 -8.37 -6.58
N ASN A 422 -24.35 -8.60 -7.80
CA ASN A 422 -24.88 -9.64 -8.70
C ASN A 422 -23.81 -10.66 -9.03
N GLY A 423 -24.12 -11.95 -8.89
CA GLY A 423 -23.31 -13.04 -9.41
C GLY A 423 -23.48 -13.17 -10.92
N ALA A 424 -22.81 -12.31 -11.69
CA ALA A 424 -22.98 -12.19 -13.14
C ALA A 424 -22.47 -13.40 -13.92
N SER A 425 -21.30 -13.93 -13.50
CA SER A 425 -20.74 -15.18 -14.05
C SER A 425 -19.92 -15.86 -12.96
N ILE A 426 -20.41 -16.97 -12.40
CA ILE A 426 -19.77 -17.71 -11.32
C ILE A 426 -19.63 -19.19 -11.70
N PRO A 427 -18.72 -19.51 -12.64
CA PRO A 427 -18.49 -20.90 -13.05
C PRO A 427 -17.82 -21.74 -11.95
N SER A 428 -17.18 -21.12 -10.97
CA SER A 428 -16.54 -21.77 -9.83
C SER A 428 -17.06 -21.15 -8.54
N GLY A 429 -18.17 -21.65 -8.02
CA GLY A 429 -18.84 -21.03 -6.89
C GLY A 429 -19.38 -22.00 -5.85
N PRO A 430 -20.01 -21.49 -4.79
CA PRO A 430 -20.33 -20.07 -4.54
C PRO A 430 -19.09 -19.22 -4.31
N GLN A 431 -19.17 -17.90 -4.62
CA GLN A 431 -18.09 -16.96 -4.45
C GLN A 431 -18.26 -16.15 -3.15
N THR A 432 -17.28 -16.25 -2.26
CA THR A 432 -17.20 -15.35 -1.10
C THR A 432 -16.71 -13.97 -1.55
N TYR A 433 -17.35 -12.91 -1.04
CA TYR A 433 -16.99 -11.53 -1.33
C TYR A 433 -17.02 -10.66 -0.09
N TRP A 434 -16.37 -9.51 -0.18
CA TRP A 434 -16.38 -8.47 0.83
C TRP A 434 -16.87 -7.16 0.23
N VAL A 435 -17.71 -6.46 0.98
CA VAL A 435 -17.98 -5.05 0.74
C VAL A 435 -17.36 -4.27 1.88
N THR A 436 -16.40 -3.41 1.56
CA THR A 436 -15.81 -2.47 2.52
C THR A 436 -16.28 -1.06 2.18
N TRP A 437 -16.45 -0.23 3.20
CA TRP A 437 -16.75 1.19 2.98
C TRP A 437 -15.96 2.06 3.95
N THR A 438 -15.88 3.35 3.64
CA THR A 438 -15.27 4.35 4.49
C THR A 438 -16.04 5.66 4.39
N LEU A 439 -16.37 6.22 5.54
CA LEU A 439 -17.02 7.49 5.71
C LEU A 439 -15.95 8.52 6.05
N VAL A 440 -15.58 9.38 5.10
CA VAL A 440 -14.55 10.39 5.28
C VAL A 440 -15.23 11.68 5.73
N GLU A 441 -14.87 12.14 6.94
CA GLU A 441 -15.38 13.39 7.51
C GLU A 441 -14.85 14.60 6.74
N GLN A 442 -15.49 15.77 6.92
CA GLN A 442 -15.01 17.04 6.35
C GLN A 442 -13.93 17.71 7.20
N ASP A 443 -13.38 16.99 8.15
CA ASP A 443 -12.36 17.50 9.06
C ASP A 443 -10.95 17.42 8.46
N ILE A 444 -10.06 18.26 8.98
CA ILE A 444 -8.63 18.20 8.73
C ILE A 444 -8.00 17.39 9.85
N GLU A 445 -7.32 16.31 9.49
CA GLU A 445 -6.60 15.47 10.45
C GLU A 445 -5.09 15.60 10.25
N LEU A 446 -4.38 16.06 11.30
CA LEU A 446 -2.93 16.08 11.29
C LEU A 446 -2.39 14.65 11.37
N THR A 447 -1.59 14.25 10.38
CA THR A 447 -1.03 12.89 10.30
C THR A 447 0.48 12.86 10.56
N TYR A 448 1.12 14.03 10.58
CA TYR A 448 2.48 14.21 11.10
C TYR A 448 2.77 15.70 11.38
N PRO A 449 3.35 16.06 12.54
CA PRO A 449 3.54 15.19 13.71
C PRO A 449 2.21 14.75 14.33
N VAL A 450 2.19 13.57 14.99
CA VAL A 450 0.99 12.99 15.61
C VAL A 450 1.00 13.13 17.15
N GLY A 451 2.13 13.58 17.70
CA GLY A 451 2.34 13.82 19.13
C GLY A 451 3.42 12.93 19.73
N GLY A 452 4.21 13.48 20.63
CA GLY A 452 5.31 12.78 21.31
C GLY A 452 6.62 12.73 20.54
N GLU A 453 6.67 13.20 19.29
CA GLU A 453 7.91 13.26 18.52
C GLU A 453 8.89 14.28 19.12
N ILE A 454 10.18 13.91 19.14
CA ILE A 454 11.26 14.85 19.48
C ILE A 454 11.72 15.51 18.18
N LEU A 455 11.43 16.79 18.08
CA LEU A 455 11.79 17.62 16.91
C LEU A 455 12.96 18.54 17.29
N PRO A 456 14.20 18.24 16.84
CA PRO A 456 15.35 19.07 17.19
C PRO A 456 15.24 20.49 16.62
N ALA A 457 15.53 21.51 17.45
CA ALA A 457 15.56 22.90 17.01
C ALA A 457 16.53 23.12 15.84
N GLY A 458 16.14 23.95 14.89
CA GLY A 458 16.91 24.23 13.67
C GLY A 458 16.81 23.17 12.58
N THR A 459 16.06 22.10 12.78
CA THR A 459 15.77 21.11 11.73
C THR A 459 14.54 21.52 10.91
N THR A 460 14.42 20.94 9.73
CA THR A 460 13.26 21.11 8.86
C THR A 460 12.51 19.80 8.78
N ILE A 461 11.21 19.80 9.03
CA ILE A 461 10.35 18.62 8.98
C ILE A 461 9.19 18.80 8.00
N PRO A 462 8.68 17.73 7.37
CA PRO A 462 7.38 17.80 6.72
C PRO A 462 6.28 17.89 7.80
N VAL A 463 5.24 18.67 7.56
CA VAL A 463 3.96 18.59 8.26
C VAL A 463 2.96 17.98 7.28
N ARG A 464 2.22 16.94 7.70
CA ARG A 464 1.28 16.22 6.84
C ARG A 464 -0.09 16.14 7.48
N TRP A 465 -1.11 16.17 6.64
CA TRP A 465 -2.51 16.06 7.06
C TRP A 465 -3.33 15.34 5.99
N ASP A 466 -4.44 14.79 6.43
CA ASP A 466 -5.53 14.33 5.58
C ASP A 466 -6.69 15.33 5.67
N ALA A 467 -7.35 15.57 4.56
CA ALA A 467 -8.51 16.44 4.44
C ALA A 467 -9.30 16.02 3.21
N PRO A 468 -10.61 16.28 3.13
CA PRO A 468 -11.37 16.16 1.89
C PRO A 468 -10.79 17.07 0.79
N GLU A 469 -11.13 16.77 -0.46
CA GLU A 469 -10.85 17.68 -1.55
C GLU A 469 -11.62 19.00 -1.36
N GLY A 470 -10.97 20.12 -1.66
CA GLY A 470 -11.56 21.42 -1.45
C GLY A 470 -10.90 22.53 -2.25
N THR A 471 -11.49 23.71 -2.15
CA THR A 471 -10.97 24.95 -2.73
C THR A 471 -10.53 25.91 -1.62
N GLY A 472 -9.53 26.74 -1.90
CA GLY A 472 -9.00 27.72 -0.95
C GLY A 472 -7.65 27.30 -0.36
N THR A 473 -7.31 27.86 0.79
CA THR A 473 -6.03 27.68 1.45
C THR A 473 -6.20 27.41 2.94
N PHE A 474 -5.31 26.57 3.48
CA PHE A 474 -5.16 26.39 4.93
C PHE A 474 -4.06 27.29 5.46
N SER A 475 -4.25 27.87 6.66
CA SER A 475 -3.21 28.51 7.47
C SER A 475 -2.58 27.43 8.34
N LEU A 476 -1.26 27.32 8.31
CA LEU A 476 -0.48 26.38 9.09
C LEU A 476 0.22 27.15 10.20
N GLU A 477 -0.09 26.81 11.46
CA GLU A 477 0.33 27.57 12.62
C GLU A 477 1.00 26.64 13.65
N TYR A 478 1.92 27.18 14.42
CA TYR A 478 2.49 26.51 15.58
C TYR A 478 2.41 27.39 16.83
N SER A 479 2.41 26.75 17.98
CA SER A 479 2.49 27.41 19.28
C SER A 479 3.68 26.85 20.06
N ASN A 480 4.51 27.73 20.62
CA ASN A 480 5.62 27.36 21.50
C ASN A 480 5.17 27.45 22.97
N ASN A 481 5.31 26.34 23.71
CA ASN A 481 4.97 26.24 25.14
C ASN A 481 3.57 26.74 25.52
N GLY A 482 2.58 26.54 24.64
CA GLY A 482 1.21 27.01 24.86
C GLY A 482 1.04 28.55 24.72
N GLY A 483 2.01 29.23 24.10
CA GLY A 483 1.94 30.64 23.77
C GLY A 483 1.03 30.93 22.58
N ALA A 484 1.14 32.16 22.04
CA ALA A 484 0.37 32.56 20.88
C ALA A 484 0.69 31.69 19.64
N TRP A 485 -0.33 31.44 18.82
CA TRP A 485 -0.16 30.76 17.54
C TRP A 485 0.54 31.65 16.52
N THR A 486 1.50 31.13 15.82
CA THR A 486 2.29 31.81 14.79
C THR A 486 2.14 31.09 13.48
N VAL A 487 1.72 31.80 12.44
CA VAL A 487 1.64 31.27 11.08
C VAL A 487 3.05 31.02 10.55
N PHE A 488 3.34 29.81 10.10
CA PHE A 488 4.61 29.47 9.45
C PHE A 488 4.45 29.22 7.95
N SER A 489 3.26 28.84 7.47
CA SER A 489 3.00 28.60 6.06
C SER A 489 1.52 28.72 5.73
N THR A 490 1.22 28.79 4.42
CA THR A 490 -0.11 28.56 3.87
C THR A 490 -0.02 27.48 2.78
N ALA A 491 -1.04 26.65 2.67
CA ALA A 491 -1.09 25.57 1.70
C ALA A 491 -2.45 25.52 1.00
N ASN A 492 -2.47 25.14 -0.27
CA ASN A 492 -3.74 24.85 -0.96
C ASN A 492 -4.50 23.74 -0.24
N ALA A 493 -5.83 23.78 -0.28
CA ALA A 493 -6.68 22.79 0.36
C ALA A 493 -6.39 21.35 -0.09
N ASN A 494 -5.94 21.16 -1.33
CA ASN A 494 -5.57 19.84 -1.86
C ASN A 494 -4.10 19.46 -1.63
N ALA A 495 -3.27 20.37 -1.11
CA ALA A 495 -1.96 19.98 -0.60
C ALA A 495 -2.13 19.13 0.65
N ARG A 496 -1.32 18.10 0.80
CA ARG A 496 -1.36 17.20 1.96
C ARG A 496 -0.09 17.26 2.78
N GLN A 497 0.75 18.25 2.47
CA GLN A 497 2.01 18.48 3.16
C GLN A 497 2.51 19.92 3.03
N ALA A 498 3.29 20.34 4.00
CA ALA A 498 4.08 21.56 4.00
C ALA A 498 5.38 21.33 4.76
N THR A 499 6.35 22.24 4.61
CA THR A 499 7.63 22.17 5.31
C THR A 499 7.60 23.11 6.51
N PHE A 500 8.06 22.65 7.67
CA PHE A 500 8.17 23.44 8.90
C PHE A 500 9.61 23.46 9.40
N ALA A 501 10.18 24.66 9.57
CA ALA A 501 11.45 24.86 10.26
C ALA A 501 11.19 24.89 11.76
N VAL A 502 11.71 23.93 12.50
CA VAL A 502 11.54 23.81 13.95
C VAL A 502 12.30 24.96 14.63
N PRO A 503 11.65 25.81 15.42
CA PRO A 503 12.29 26.96 16.05
C PRO A 503 13.31 26.63 17.13
#